data_30e9b15da2fa215e917e9eea80072946
#
_entry.id   30e9b15da2fa215e917e9eea80072946
#
_cell.length_a   1.000
_cell.length_b   1.000
_cell.length_c   1.000
_cell.angle_alpha   90.00
_cell.angle_beta   90.00
_cell.angle_gamma   90.00
#
_symmetry.space_group_name_H-M   'P 1'
#
loop_
_entity.id
_entity.type
_entity.pdbx_description
1 polymer ?
#
loop_
_entity_poly.entity_id
_entity_poly.type
_entity_poly.pdbx_seq_one_letter_code
_entity_poly.pdbx_strand_id
1 'polypeptide(L)'
;MSDLAAEVTAALGRSILPSVIARGATGLRVAAAEDGVVTLAADGSPGAVLPILGRIEAQLRAAVPGVTAVRLAAAGPPRPEAGDLPEAGDLAEAARAVLDAEINPAVAAHRGRVTVAGVAGGWIRVRLEGGCQGCSLAEVTLRQGIEPVLRARLPAMTGLVDVTEHEAGTEPFFSPEKR
;
A
#
# COMPACT_ATOMS: atom_id res chain seq x y z
N MET A 1 21.57 6.90 11.96
CA MET A 1 21.30 6.65 10.51
C MET A 1 22.66 6.63 9.86
N SER A 2 23.04 5.56 9.17
CA SER A 2 24.35 5.48 8.52
C SER A 2 24.45 6.49 7.40
N ASP A 3 25.68 6.98 7.14
CA ASP A 3 25.98 7.95 6.08
C ASP A 3 25.46 7.45 4.70
N LEU A 4 25.57 6.14 4.46
CA LEU A 4 25.04 5.46 3.27
C LEU A 4 23.53 5.65 3.06
N ALA A 5 22.72 5.59 4.13
CA ALA A 5 21.28 5.76 4.02
C ALA A 5 20.90 7.19 3.60
N ALA A 6 21.65 8.19 4.06
CA ALA A 6 21.43 9.58 3.69
C ALA A 6 21.81 9.85 2.22
N GLU A 7 22.93 9.31 1.77
CA GLU A 7 23.38 9.41 0.35
C GLU A 7 22.41 8.73 -0.61
N VAL A 8 21.95 7.53 -0.27
CA VAL A 8 20.96 6.80 -1.08
C VAL A 8 19.63 7.54 -1.12
N THR A 9 19.15 8.09 0.01
CA THR A 9 17.91 8.88 0.05
C THR A 9 18.01 10.12 -0.87
N ALA A 10 19.14 10.81 -0.86
CA ALA A 10 19.38 11.95 -1.72
C ALA A 10 19.45 11.56 -3.21
N ALA A 11 20.05 10.41 -3.54
CA ALA A 11 20.11 9.88 -4.90
C ALA A 11 18.73 9.44 -5.42
N LEU A 12 17.92 8.79 -4.57
CA LEU A 12 16.54 8.45 -4.88
C LEU A 12 15.70 9.68 -5.25
N GLY A 13 15.77 10.73 -4.44
CA GLY A 13 15.01 11.96 -4.64
C GLY A 13 15.34 12.68 -5.95
N ARG A 14 16.62 12.70 -6.33
CA ARG A 14 17.07 13.44 -7.51
C ARG A 14 16.82 12.74 -8.84
N SER A 15 17.01 11.44 -8.91
CA SER A 15 17.13 10.73 -10.20
C SER A 15 16.11 9.64 -10.43
N ILE A 16 15.56 9.03 -9.38
CA ILE A 16 14.80 7.80 -9.48
C ILE A 16 13.31 8.03 -9.24
N LEU A 17 12.94 8.79 -8.23
CA LEU A 17 11.54 9.07 -7.87
C LEU A 17 10.68 9.59 -9.04
N PRO A 18 11.13 10.55 -9.88
CA PRO A 18 10.30 11.03 -10.98
C PRO A 18 9.91 9.94 -11.98
N SER A 19 10.83 9.00 -12.25
CA SER A 19 10.58 7.91 -13.21
C SER A 19 9.72 6.79 -12.62
N VAL A 20 9.72 6.62 -11.31
CA VAL A 20 8.94 5.62 -10.58
C VAL A 20 7.52 6.10 -10.36
N ILE A 21 7.34 7.38 -10.01
CA ILE A 21 6.03 8.02 -9.86
C ILE A 21 5.27 8.04 -11.19
N ALA A 22 5.94 8.33 -12.30
CA ALA A 22 5.35 8.29 -13.63
C ALA A 22 4.79 6.91 -14.04
N ARG A 23 5.13 5.84 -13.31
CA ARG A 23 4.66 4.46 -13.54
C ARG A 23 3.68 3.95 -12.48
N GLY A 24 3.15 4.85 -11.65
CA GLY A 24 2.11 4.52 -10.66
C GLY A 24 2.61 3.99 -9.31
N ALA A 25 3.92 4.00 -9.05
CA ALA A 25 4.43 3.78 -7.70
C ALA A 25 4.42 5.11 -6.94
N THR A 26 3.73 5.17 -5.82
CA THR A 26 3.49 6.41 -5.07
C THR A 26 4.69 6.89 -4.26
N GLY A 27 5.72 6.08 -4.10
CA GLY A 27 6.97 6.48 -3.45
C GLY A 27 7.92 5.32 -3.21
N LEU A 28 9.21 5.63 -3.17
CA LEU A 28 10.27 4.73 -2.71
C LEU A 28 11.01 5.40 -1.57
N ARG A 29 11.22 4.68 -0.48
CA ARG A 29 12.03 5.14 0.65
C ARG A 29 13.07 4.11 1.04
N VAL A 30 14.15 4.55 1.65
CA VAL A 30 15.15 3.66 2.23
C VAL A 30 14.60 3.14 3.55
N ALA A 31 14.42 1.82 3.64
CA ALA A 31 14.01 1.13 4.86
C ALA A 31 15.22 0.75 5.72
N ALA A 32 16.31 0.31 5.07
CA ALA A 32 17.58 0.00 5.72
C ALA A 32 18.74 0.16 4.71
N ALA A 33 19.94 0.43 5.22
CA ALA A 33 21.17 0.43 4.43
C ALA A 33 22.30 -0.08 5.34
N GLU A 34 22.69 -1.33 5.14
CA GLU A 34 23.69 -2.02 5.94
C GLU A 34 24.62 -2.82 5.03
N ASP A 35 25.92 -2.81 5.28
CA ASP A 35 26.95 -3.57 4.55
C ASP A 35 26.87 -3.40 3.01
N GLY A 36 26.50 -2.22 2.53
CA GLY A 36 26.31 -1.94 1.12
C GLY A 36 25.01 -2.48 0.52
N VAL A 37 24.18 -3.16 1.29
CA VAL A 37 22.87 -3.64 0.86
C VAL A 37 21.81 -2.60 1.22
N VAL A 38 21.14 -2.06 0.22
CA VAL A 38 20.06 -1.09 0.39
C VAL A 38 18.71 -1.81 0.30
N THR A 39 17.93 -1.72 1.34
CA THR A 39 16.55 -2.21 1.34
C THR A 39 15.61 -1.04 1.11
N LEU A 40 14.89 -1.06 -0.01
CA LEU A 40 13.89 -0.06 -0.37
C LEU A 40 12.50 -0.53 0.03
N ALA A 41 11.71 0.35 0.61
CA ALA A 41 10.28 0.14 0.79
C ALA A 41 9.52 0.96 -0.26
N ALA A 42 8.56 0.33 -0.91
CA ALA A 42 7.66 1.00 -1.85
C ALA A 42 6.35 1.35 -1.14
N ASP A 43 5.92 2.60 -1.28
CA ASP A 43 4.58 3.00 -0.89
C ASP A 43 3.64 2.63 -2.05
N GLY A 44 2.85 1.58 -1.87
CA GLY A 44 1.98 1.04 -2.91
C GLY A 44 2.26 -0.43 -3.23
N SER A 45 1.81 -0.89 -4.40
CA SER A 45 2.01 -2.28 -4.81
C SER A 45 3.48 -2.57 -5.15
N PRO A 46 4.14 -3.52 -4.49
CA PRO A 46 5.50 -3.94 -4.84
C PRO A 46 5.63 -4.39 -6.31
N GLY A 47 4.54 -4.88 -6.89
CA GLY A 47 4.47 -5.29 -8.29
C GLY A 47 4.79 -4.19 -9.29
N ALA A 48 4.56 -2.92 -8.93
CA ALA A 48 4.91 -1.79 -9.80
C ALA A 48 6.43 -1.51 -9.83
N VAL A 49 7.16 -1.90 -8.78
CA VAL A 49 8.60 -1.64 -8.63
C VAL A 49 9.45 -2.82 -9.09
N LEU A 50 8.97 -4.06 -8.92
CA LEU A 50 9.71 -5.28 -9.28
C LEU A 50 10.27 -5.27 -10.71
N PRO A 51 9.51 -4.88 -11.76
CA PRO A 51 10.02 -4.88 -13.15
C PRO A 51 11.15 -3.87 -13.39
N ILE A 52 11.29 -2.86 -12.52
CA ILE A 52 12.28 -1.78 -12.67
C ILE A 52 13.36 -1.83 -11.59
N LEU A 53 13.31 -2.80 -10.68
CA LEU A 53 14.24 -2.91 -9.55
C LEU A 53 15.71 -2.98 -10.01
N GLY A 54 16.01 -3.79 -11.02
CA GLY A 54 17.36 -3.89 -11.58
C GLY A 54 17.89 -2.56 -12.15
N ARG A 55 17.00 -1.74 -12.69
CA ARG A 55 17.35 -0.41 -13.21
C ARG A 55 17.58 0.58 -12.08
N ILE A 56 16.79 0.50 -11.01
CA ILE A 56 16.99 1.28 -9.78
C ILE A 56 18.33 0.91 -9.16
N GLU A 57 18.64 -0.39 -9.06
CA GLU A 57 19.92 -0.87 -8.55
C GLU A 57 21.11 -0.34 -9.35
N ALA A 58 21.06 -0.42 -10.67
CA ALA A 58 22.12 0.10 -11.55
C ALA A 58 22.35 1.60 -11.37
N GLN A 59 21.26 2.37 -11.23
CA GLN A 59 21.35 3.83 -11.01
C GLN A 59 21.90 4.17 -9.62
N LEU A 60 21.48 3.42 -8.58
CA LEU A 60 22.01 3.63 -7.23
C LEU A 60 23.47 3.27 -7.11
N ARG A 61 23.91 2.16 -7.71
CA ARG A 61 25.34 1.78 -7.76
C ARG A 61 26.20 2.81 -8.48
N ALA A 62 25.66 3.43 -9.53
CA ALA A 62 26.37 4.49 -10.26
C ALA A 62 26.45 5.81 -9.46
N ALA A 63 25.42 6.11 -8.67
CA ALA A 63 25.33 7.37 -7.92
C ALA A 63 25.97 7.30 -6.53
N VAL A 64 26.02 6.11 -5.91
CA VAL A 64 26.53 5.89 -4.54
C VAL A 64 27.48 4.69 -4.52
N PRO A 65 28.80 4.91 -4.50
CA PRO A 65 29.82 3.84 -4.62
C PRO A 65 29.77 2.76 -3.53
N GLY A 66 29.14 3.04 -2.39
CA GLY A 66 28.97 2.08 -1.29
C GLY A 66 27.84 1.08 -1.49
N VAL A 67 27.03 1.18 -2.55
CA VAL A 67 25.90 0.29 -2.80
C VAL A 67 26.36 -0.95 -3.58
N THR A 68 26.24 -2.12 -2.97
CA THR A 68 26.59 -3.42 -3.58
C THR A 68 25.35 -4.18 -4.07
N ALA A 69 24.20 -4.02 -3.41
CA ALA A 69 22.94 -4.65 -3.81
C ALA A 69 21.75 -3.79 -3.39
N VAL A 70 20.65 -3.91 -4.14
CA VAL A 70 19.37 -3.29 -3.81
C VAL A 70 18.30 -4.37 -3.69
N ARG A 71 17.59 -4.37 -2.59
CA ARG A 71 16.45 -5.25 -2.33
C ARG A 71 15.20 -4.43 -2.14
N LEU A 72 14.08 -4.95 -2.58
CA LEU A 72 12.79 -4.41 -2.18
C LEU A 72 12.44 -5.05 -0.84
N ALA A 73 12.14 -4.24 0.17
CA ALA A 73 11.53 -4.76 1.39
C ALA A 73 10.29 -5.54 0.98
N ALA A 74 10.11 -6.72 1.53
CA ALA A 74 8.80 -7.34 1.52
C ALA A 74 7.81 -6.29 2.01
N ALA A 75 6.76 -6.03 1.25
CA ALA A 75 5.82 -4.92 1.46
C ALA A 75 5.43 -4.82 2.93
N GLY A 76 5.93 -3.81 3.61
CA GLY A 76 5.62 -3.51 5.01
C GLY A 76 5.93 -4.62 6.03
N PRO A 77 5.64 -4.42 7.30
CA PRO A 77 5.63 -5.51 8.28
C PRO A 77 4.75 -6.63 7.74
N PRO A 78 5.12 -7.92 7.96
CA PRO A 78 4.48 -9.06 7.31
C PRO A 78 2.95 -8.89 7.36
N ARG A 79 2.34 -8.98 6.18
CA ARG A 79 0.89 -8.91 6.05
C ARG A 79 0.30 -9.98 6.98
N PRO A 80 -0.50 -9.63 7.98
CA PRO A 80 -1.10 -10.63 8.83
C PRO A 80 -1.93 -11.56 7.96
N GLU A 81 -1.66 -12.86 8.08
CA GLU A 81 -2.43 -13.90 7.39
C GLU A 81 -3.90 -13.81 7.76
N ALA A 82 -4.80 -14.36 6.93
CA ALA A 82 -6.25 -14.27 7.09
C ALA A 82 -6.82 -15.03 8.30
N GLY A 83 -5.98 -15.39 9.27
CA GLY A 83 -6.39 -16.03 10.53
C GLY A 83 -7.09 -15.11 11.52
N ASP A 84 -7.81 -15.70 12.47
CA ASP A 84 -8.50 -15.02 13.57
C ASP A 84 -7.53 -14.17 14.40
N LEU A 85 -7.58 -12.86 14.18
CA LEU A 85 -6.83 -11.91 14.98
C LEU A 85 -7.78 -11.14 15.88
N PRO A 86 -7.46 -11.01 17.18
CA PRO A 86 -8.28 -10.24 18.09
C PRO A 86 -8.39 -8.79 17.62
N GLU A 87 -9.58 -8.25 17.69
CA GLU A 87 -9.83 -6.84 17.40
C GLU A 87 -8.99 -5.96 18.34
N ALA A 88 -8.12 -5.14 17.79
CA ALA A 88 -7.48 -4.08 18.57
C ALA A 88 -8.53 -2.96 18.73
N GLY A 89 -9.27 -2.97 19.85
CA GLY A 89 -10.50 -2.25 20.10
C GLY A 89 -10.56 -0.81 19.56
N ASP A 90 -9.67 0.06 20.03
CA ASP A 90 -9.76 1.50 19.72
C ASP A 90 -9.49 1.84 18.24
N LEU A 91 -8.51 1.19 17.60
CA LEU A 91 -8.20 1.46 16.18
C LEU A 91 -9.26 0.89 15.24
N ALA A 92 -9.85 -0.24 15.58
CA ALA A 92 -10.94 -0.83 14.80
C ALA A 92 -12.21 0.03 14.87
N GLU A 93 -12.55 0.53 16.07
CA GLU A 93 -13.70 1.43 16.27
C GLU A 93 -13.49 2.76 15.54
N ALA A 94 -12.32 3.36 15.69
CA ALA A 94 -11.97 4.60 14.99
C ALA A 94 -12.00 4.42 13.46
N ALA A 95 -11.52 3.29 12.95
CA ALA A 95 -11.58 2.98 11.52
C ALA A 95 -13.01 2.82 11.02
N ARG A 96 -13.88 2.14 11.77
CA ARG A 96 -15.33 2.03 11.44
C ARG A 96 -15.98 3.41 11.37
N ALA A 97 -15.71 4.27 12.36
CA ALA A 97 -16.26 5.62 12.39
C ALA A 97 -15.84 6.44 11.17
N VAL A 98 -14.57 6.40 10.77
CA VAL A 98 -14.07 7.09 9.56
C VAL A 98 -14.69 6.52 8.29
N LEU A 99 -14.77 5.19 8.16
CA LEU A 99 -15.38 4.55 7.00
C LEU A 99 -16.86 4.95 6.87
N ASP A 100 -17.62 4.95 7.96
CA ASP A 100 -19.05 5.28 7.92
C ASP A 100 -19.31 6.77 7.68
N ALA A 101 -18.43 7.65 8.17
CA ALA A 101 -18.59 9.09 8.00
C ALA A 101 -18.10 9.62 6.63
N GLU A 102 -16.98 9.10 6.12
CA GLU A 102 -16.29 9.71 4.97
C GLU A 102 -16.26 8.82 3.72
N ILE A 103 -16.23 7.49 3.87
CA ILE A 103 -16.04 6.56 2.75
C ILE A 103 -17.37 5.94 2.30
N ASN A 104 -18.13 5.38 3.23
CA ASN A 104 -19.36 4.66 2.90
C ASN A 104 -20.40 5.53 2.19
N PRO A 105 -20.58 6.83 2.50
CA PRO A 105 -21.46 7.69 1.72
C PRO A 105 -21.06 7.83 0.26
N ALA A 106 -19.76 7.88 -0.03
CA ALA A 106 -19.26 7.98 -1.41
C ALA A 106 -19.42 6.67 -2.19
N VAL A 107 -19.08 5.52 -1.60
CA VAL A 107 -19.21 4.22 -2.29
C VAL A 107 -20.65 3.72 -2.37
N ALA A 108 -21.55 4.23 -1.54
CA ALA A 108 -22.99 3.92 -1.61
C ALA A 108 -23.61 4.32 -2.96
N ALA A 109 -23.09 5.36 -3.62
CA ALA A 109 -23.51 5.74 -4.97
C ALA A 109 -23.26 4.62 -6.00
N HIS A 110 -22.31 3.73 -5.72
CA HIS A 110 -22.00 2.54 -6.50
C HIS A 110 -22.60 1.26 -5.91
N ARG A 111 -23.58 1.38 -5.02
CA ARG A 111 -24.18 0.26 -4.29
C ARG A 111 -23.12 -0.56 -3.53
N GLY A 112 -22.01 0.08 -3.18
CA GLY A 112 -20.90 -0.51 -2.45
C GLY A 112 -20.95 -0.18 -0.97
N ARG A 113 -20.21 -0.96 -0.18
CA ARG A 113 -19.94 -0.73 1.23
C ARG A 113 -18.54 -1.21 1.56
N VAL A 114 -17.92 -0.57 2.53
CA VAL A 114 -16.62 -0.97 3.09
C VAL A 114 -16.77 -1.20 4.58
N THR A 115 -16.35 -2.37 5.04
CA THR A 115 -16.43 -2.76 6.44
C THR A 115 -15.05 -3.12 6.99
N VAL A 116 -14.83 -2.91 8.31
CA VAL A 116 -13.61 -3.35 8.99
C VAL A 116 -13.77 -4.83 9.35
N ALA A 117 -12.95 -5.66 8.75
CA ALA A 117 -12.91 -7.11 9.05
C ALA A 117 -12.00 -7.43 10.26
N GLY A 118 -11.09 -6.53 10.63
CA GLY A 118 -10.24 -6.69 11.80
C GLY A 118 -9.04 -5.73 11.76
N VAL A 119 -8.29 -5.69 12.88
CA VAL A 119 -7.06 -4.91 13.01
C VAL A 119 -5.99 -5.75 13.69
N ALA A 120 -4.76 -5.74 13.16
CA ALA A 120 -3.64 -6.42 13.76
C ALA A 120 -2.33 -5.67 13.49
N GLY A 121 -1.55 -5.39 14.54
CA GLY A 121 -0.26 -4.71 14.41
C GLY A 121 -0.34 -3.35 13.69
N GLY A 122 -1.47 -2.63 13.84
CA GLY A 122 -1.73 -1.38 13.14
C GLY A 122 -2.22 -1.55 11.69
N TRP A 123 -2.31 -2.78 11.18
CA TRP A 123 -2.91 -3.07 9.88
C TRP A 123 -4.43 -3.17 9.99
N ILE A 124 -5.14 -2.35 9.22
CA ILE A 124 -6.59 -2.37 9.12
C ILE A 124 -6.97 -3.29 7.97
N ARG A 125 -7.78 -4.30 8.26
CA ARG A 125 -8.31 -5.24 7.27
C ARG A 125 -9.72 -4.81 6.92
N VAL A 126 -9.98 -4.61 5.63
CA VAL A 126 -11.30 -4.21 5.14
C VAL A 126 -11.87 -5.24 4.20
N ARG A 127 -13.19 -5.28 4.16
CA ARG A 127 -13.96 -6.03 3.18
C ARG A 127 -14.79 -5.06 2.35
N LEU A 128 -14.73 -5.24 1.04
CA LEU A 128 -15.53 -4.52 0.07
C LEU A 128 -16.77 -5.34 -0.26
N GLU A 129 -17.93 -4.73 -0.18
CA GLU A 129 -19.23 -5.41 -0.34
C GLU A 129 -20.05 -4.74 -1.46
N GLY A 130 -21.06 -5.45 -1.96
CA GLY A 130 -21.96 -4.96 -3.00
C GLY A 130 -21.22 -4.58 -4.29
N GLY A 131 -21.49 -3.41 -4.85
CA GLY A 131 -20.88 -2.96 -6.10
C GLY A 131 -19.36 -2.81 -6.08
N CYS A 132 -18.72 -2.80 -4.90
CA CYS A 132 -17.27 -2.77 -4.74
C CYS A 132 -16.65 -4.17 -4.81
N GLN A 133 -17.39 -5.23 -4.49
CA GLN A 133 -16.92 -6.61 -4.55
C GLN A 133 -16.80 -7.08 -6.00
N GLY A 134 -15.63 -7.55 -6.40
CA GLY A 134 -15.36 -7.97 -7.79
C GLY A 134 -15.25 -6.81 -8.80
N CYS A 135 -15.33 -5.57 -8.35
CA CYS A 135 -15.20 -4.40 -9.21
C CYS A 135 -13.75 -4.28 -9.75
N SER A 136 -13.61 -4.01 -11.06
CA SER A 136 -12.29 -3.84 -11.69
C SER A 136 -11.49 -2.63 -11.17
N LEU A 137 -12.16 -1.70 -10.48
CA LEU A 137 -11.55 -0.52 -9.85
C LEU A 137 -11.42 -0.66 -8.32
N ALA A 138 -11.65 -1.84 -7.74
CA ALA A 138 -11.60 -2.05 -6.30
C ALA A 138 -10.24 -1.64 -5.70
N GLU A 139 -9.13 -2.06 -6.33
CA GLU A 139 -7.78 -1.71 -5.87
C GLU A 139 -7.50 -0.21 -5.97
N VAL A 140 -7.95 0.45 -7.02
CA VAL A 140 -7.82 1.91 -7.19
C VAL A 140 -8.60 2.63 -6.09
N THR A 141 -9.83 2.21 -5.83
CA THR A 141 -10.67 2.75 -4.77
C THR A 141 -10.00 2.60 -3.40
N LEU A 142 -9.44 1.41 -3.14
CA LEU A 142 -8.75 1.13 -1.89
C LEU A 142 -7.52 2.03 -1.71
N ARG A 143 -6.63 2.08 -2.70
CA ARG A 143 -5.33 2.78 -2.60
C ARG A 143 -5.44 4.29 -2.74
N GLN A 144 -6.31 4.78 -3.61
CA GLN A 144 -6.41 6.21 -3.91
C GLN A 144 -7.56 6.90 -3.17
N GLY A 145 -8.57 6.14 -2.78
CA GLY A 145 -9.74 6.66 -2.07
C GLY A 145 -9.68 6.40 -0.56
N ILE A 146 -9.63 5.15 -0.15
CA ILE A 146 -9.83 4.74 1.25
C ILE A 146 -8.56 4.92 2.08
N GLU A 147 -7.43 4.39 1.62
CA GLU A 147 -6.18 4.40 2.40
C GLU A 147 -5.69 5.81 2.77
N PRO A 148 -5.69 6.81 1.86
CA PRO A 148 -5.27 8.17 2.20
C PRO A 148 -6.16 8.83 3.25
N VAL A 149 -7.48 8.60 3.20
CA VAL A 149 -8.43 9.15 4.19
C VAL A 149 -8.18 8.52 5.57
N LEU A 150 -8.05 7.19 5.63
CA LEU A 150 -7.76 6.50 6.89
C LEU A 150 -6.40 6.94 7.47
N ARG A 151 -5.35 7.07 6.66
CA ARG A 151 -4.04 7.54 7.13
C ARG A 151 -4.08 8.95 7.70
N ALA A 152 -4.85 9.84 7.09
CA ALA A 152 -5.00 11.22 7.57
C ALA A 152 -5.71 11.30 8.92
N ARG A 153 -6.63 10.39 9.20
CA ARG A 153 -7.43 10.36 10.44
C ARG A 153 -6.82 9.47 11.53
N LEU A 154 -6.07 8.44 11.14
CA LEU A 154 -5.57 7.38 12.02
C LEU A 154 -4.04 7.28 11.91
N PRO A 155 -3.28 8.15 12.56
CA PRO A 155 -1.82 8.15 12.48
C PRO A 155 -1.17 6.87 13.04
N ALA A 156 -1.88 6.11 13.87
CA ALA A 156 -1.44 4.80 14.39
C ALA A 156 -1.59 3.67 13.37
N MET A 157 -2.20 3.94 12.20
CA MET A 157 -2.37 2.95 11.13
C MET A 157 -1.03 2.64 10.46
N THR A 158 -0.67 1.39 10.40
CA THR A 158 0.50 0.88 9.65
C THR A 158 0.16 0.74 8.16
N GLY A 159 -1.00 0.19 7.84
CA GLY A 159 -1.44 -0.01 6.47
C GLY A 159 -2.86 -0.55 6.34
N LEU A 160 -3.29 -0.71 5.10
CA LEU A 160 -4.62 -1.21 4.74
C LEU A 160 -4.50 -2.52 3.96
N VAL A 161 -5.35 -3.49 4.28
CA VAL A 161 -5.40 -4.79 3.62
C VAL A 161 -6.83 -5.09 3.19
N ASP A 162 -6.99 -5.40 1.92
CA ASP A 162 -8.24 -5.94 1.39
C ASP A 162 -8.29 -7.45 1.64
N VAL A 163 -9.35 -7.91 2.31
CA VAL A 163 -9.62 -9.33 2.57
C VAL A 163 -10.92 -9.79 1.90
N THR A 164 -11.33 -9.07 0.87
CA THR A 164 -12.54 -9.36 0.11
C THR A 164 -12.37 -10.61 -0.77
N GLU A 165 -13.34 -11.47 -0.78
CA GLU A 165 -13.48 -12.54 -1.77
C GLU A 165 -14.06 -11.95 -3.07
N HIS A 166 -13.22 -11.34 -3.91
CA HIS A 166 -13.67 -10.64 -5.11
C HIS A 166 -14.35 -11.55 -6.13
N GLU A 167 -13.95 -12.81 -6.22
CA GLU A 167 -14.54 -13.80 -7.13
C GLU A 167 -16.00 -14.14 -6.79
N ALA A 168 -16.39 -13.95 -5.53
CA ALA A 168 -17.76 -14.16 -5.06
C ALA A 168 -18.70 -12.97 -5.36
N GLY A 169 -18.19 -11.88 -5.92
CA GLY A 169 -18.96 -10.69 -6.28
C GLY A 169 -19.91 -10.96 -7.45
N THR A 170 -21.22 -10.78 -7.22
CA THR A 170 -22.27 -11.07 -8.22
C THR A 170 -22.73 -9.83 -9.01
N GLU A 171 -22.53 -8.64 -8.44
CA GLU A 171 -23.01 -7.37 -9.02
C GLU A 171 -21.96 -6.26 -8.96
N PRO A 172 -20.74 -6.46 -9.53
CA PRO A 172 -19.72 -5.42 -9.49
C PRO A 172 -20.19 -4.18 -10.27
N PHE A 173 -19.90 -2.99 -9.71
CA PHE A 173 -20.26 -1.73 -10.37
C PHE A 173 -19.56 -1.56 -11.72
N PHE A 174 -18.28 -1.91 -11.80
CA PHE A 174 -17.53 -2.05 -13.04
C PHE A 174 -17.13 -3.51 -13.23
N SER A 175 -17.73 -4.16 -14.23
CA SER A 175 -17.38 -5.54 -14.58
C SER A 175 -15.97 -5.63 -15.18
N PRO A 176 -15.16 -6.64 -14.81
CA PRO A 176 -13.85 -6.87 -15.41
C PRO A 176 -13.90 -7.18 -16.92
N GLU A 177 -15.05 -7.62 -17.44
CA GLU A 177 -15.23 -7.97 -18.87
C GLU A 177 -15.40 -6.75 -19.80
N LYS A 178 -15.51 -5.53 -19.27
CA LYS A 178 -15.62 -4.28 -20.05
C LYS A 178 -14.27 -3.57 -20.14
N ARG A 179 -13.24 -4.27 -20.57
CA ARG A 179 -11.97 -3.68 -21.01
C ARG A 179 -11.88 -3.67 -22.51
#